data_70532190ffd73634129f921840be235f
#
_entry.id   70532190ffd73634129f921840be235f
#
_cell.length_a   1.000
_cell.length_b   1.000
_cell.length_c   1.000
_cell.angle_alpha   90.00
_cell.angle_beta   90.00
_cell.angle_gamma   90.00
#
_symmetry.space_group_name_H-M   'P 1'
#
loop_
_entity.id
_entity.type
_entity.pdbx_description
1 polymer ?
#
loop_
_entity_poly.entity_id
_entity_poly.type
_entity_poly.pdbx_seq_one_letter_code
_entity_poly.pdbx_strand_id
1 'polypeptide(L)'
;MKTRTDTKAGGSLPDNRDLHGMDGGMEEGCPADYQAAAAYIAELPRFTKKHSLEHTKEFLRRLGNPAFDRKIIHVAGTNGKGSVCAYLQALLTAEGKNVGFFTSPHLVSVNERIRRNNVPIDDRVFLTVFTEVLAVV
;
A
#
# COMPACT_ATOMS: atom_id res chain seq x y z
N MET A 1 41.52 5.05 -0.58
CA MET A 1 40.47 4.04 -0.30
C MET A 1 39.63 4.54 0.87
N LYS A 2 38.54 5.24 0.59
CA LYS A 2 37.64 5.82 1.61
C LYS A 2 36.30 5.07 1.56
N THR A 3 36.07 4.24 2.54
CA THR A 3 34.79 3.57 2.78
C THR A 3 33.83 4.58 3.40
N ARG A 4 32.76 4.88 2.70
CA ARG A 4 31.66 5.71 3.19
C ARG A 4 30.55 4.77 3.68
N THR A 5 30.43 4.61 4.97
CA THR A 5 29.31 3.98 5.65
C THR A 5 28.31 5.07 6.01
N ASP A 6 27.31 5.28 5.18
CA ASP A 6 26.13 6.05 5.56
C ASP A 6 24.96 5.08 5.75
N THR A 7 24.82 4.62 6.99
CA THR A 7 23.61 3.96 7.50
C THR A 7 22.61 5.04 7.87
N LYS A 8 21.55 5.24 7.08
CA LYS A 8 20.43 6.07 7.48
C LYS A 8 19.12 5.29 7.34
N ALA A 9 18.59 4.98 8.50
CA ALA A 9 17.24 4.65 8.92
C ALA A 9 16.21 4.40 7.81
N GLY A 10 15.89 3.12 7.59
CA GLY A 10 14.68 2.70 6.92
C GLY A 10 13.47 3.09 7.77
N GLY A 11 12.64 4.03 7.30
CA GLY A 11 11.37 4.33 7.91
C GLY A 11 10.53 3.06 7.96
N SER A 12 10.25 2.56 9.15
CA SER A 12 9.28 1.50 9.37
C SER A 12 7.90 2.06 9.06
N LEU A 13 7.08 1.25 8.36
CA LEU A 13 5.63 1.52 8.31
C LEU A 13 5.14 1.68 9.75
N PRO A 14 4.28 2.69 10.04
CA PRO A 14 3.75 2.90 11.36
C PRO A 14 3.10 1.61 11.87
N ASP A 15 3.36 1.27 13.12
CA ASP A 15 2.67 0.17 13.79
C ASP A 15 1.22 0.62 14.04
N ASN A 16 0.27 -0.33 14.04
CA ASN A 16 -1.15 -0.08 14.33
C ASN A 16 -1.38 0.75 15.63
N ARG A 17 -0.35 0.86 16.49
CA ARG A 17 -0.35 1.61 17.75
C ARG A 17 0.05 3.07 17.60
N ASP A 18 0.73 3.45 16.51
CA ASP A 18 1.30 4.80 16.34
C ASP A 18 0.31 5.80 15.71
N LEU A 19 -0.86 5.31 15.25
CA LEU A 19 -1.86 6.12 14.53
C LEU A 19 -2.94 6.76 15.45
N HIS A 20 -2.76 6.74 16.76
CA HIS A 20 -3.76 7.22 17.73
C HIS A 20 -3.80 8.74 17.94
N GLY A 21 -3.11 9.55 17.15
CA GLY A 21 -2.90 10.98 17.43
C GLY A 21 -3.15 11.98 16.31
N MET A 22 -3.78 11.60 15.18
CA MET A 22 -3.99 12.54 14.08
C MET A 22 -5.48 12.88 13.88
N ASP A 23 -6.00 13.78 14.72
CA ASP A 23 -7.21 14.56 14.44
C ASP A 23 -6.83 15.79 13.60
N GLY A 24 -6.75 15.62 12.29
CA GLY A 24 -6.54 16.69 11.32
C GLY A 24 -7.80 16.90 10.48
N GLY A 25 -8.24 18.16 10.38
CA GLY A 25 -9.48 18.57 9.70
C GLY A 25 -9.64 18.01 8.30
N MET A 26 -10.82 17.49 8.01
CA MET A 26 -11.24 16.98 6.71
C MET A 26 -11.40 18.13 5.72
N GLU A 27 -10.66 18.10 4.61
CA GLU A 27 -10.90 18.95 3.46
C GLU A 27 -12.15 18.49 2.70
N GLU A 28 -12.91 19.44 2.10
CA GLU A 28 -14.09 19.16 1.28
C GLU A 28 -13.71 18.22 0.12
N GLY A 29 -14.32 17.01 0.11
CA GLY A 29 -14.11 15.99 -0.91
C GLY A 29 -13.41 14.71 -0.42
N CYS A 30 -12.91 14.69 0.81
CA CYS A 30 -12.32 13.49 1.38
C CYS A 30 -13.41 12.57 1.96
N PRO A 31 -13.38 11.23 1.70
CA PRO A 31 -14.30 10.29 2.31
C PRO A 31 -14.25 10.34 3.84
N ALA A 32 -15.42 10.48 4.45
CA ALA A 32 -15.54 10.61 5.91
C ALA A 32 -15.24 9.32 6.67
N ASP A 33 -15.37 8.17 6.01
CA ASP A 33 -15.16 6.86 6.61
C ASP A 33 -14.68 5.82 5.58
N TYR A 34 -14.38 4.62 6.08
CA TYR A 34 -13.94 3.49 5.26
C TYR A 34 -14.95 3.11 4.18
N GLN A 35 -16.25 3.13 4.48
CA GLN A 35 -17.29 2.72 3.53
C GLN A 35 -17.33 3.67 2.33
N ALA A 36 -17.25 4.97 2.58
CA ALA A 36 -17.18 5.98 1.54
C ALA A 36 -15.89 5.85 0.69
N ALA A 37 -14.74 5.58 1.33
CA ALA A 37 -13.48 5.33 0.62
C ALA A 37 -13.53 4.06 -0.24
N ALA A 38 -14.10 2.99 0.27
CA ALA A 38 -14.26 1.73 -0.46
C ALA A 38 -15.23 1.89 -1.65
N ALA A 39 -16.35 2.62 -1.47
CA ALA A 39 -17.29 2.95 -2.53
C ALA A 39 -16.62 3.79 -3.62
N TYR A 40 -15.87 4.82 -3.26
CA TYR A 40 -15.10 5.64 -4.19
C TYR A 40 -14.19 4.79 -5.10
N ILE A 41 -13.44 3.84 -4.51
CA ILE A 41 -12.58 2.94 -5.30
C ILE A 41 -13.40 2.03 -6.22
N ALA A 42 -14.57 1.55 -5.77
CA ALA A 42 -15.42 0.67 -6.57
C ALA A 42 -16.03 1.39 -7.78
N GLU A 43 -16.28 2.69 -7.67
CA GLU A 43 -16.83 3.55 -8.73
C GLU A 43 -15.77 4.01 -9.74
N LEU A 44 -14.48 3.90 -9.42
CA LEU A 44 -13.43 4.26 -10.37
C LEU A 44 -13.53 3.41 -11.64
N PRO A 45 -13.55 4.04 -12.82
CA PRO A 45 -13.65 3.31 -14.08
C PRO A 45 -12.49 2.32 -14.23
N ARG A 46 -12.79 1.06 -14.50
CA ARG A 46 -11.77 0.00 -14.70
C ARG A 46 -10.87 0.24 -15.91
N PHE A 47 -11.31 1.08 -16.85
CA PHE A 47 -10.62 1.40 -18.09
C PHE A 47 -10.54 2.91 -18.27
N THR A 48 -9.73 3.57 -17.45
CA THR A 48 -9.33 4.96 -17.68
C THR A 48 -8.26 5.05 -18.77
N LYS A 49 -8.05 6.24 -19.33
CA LYS A 49 -6.90 6.51 -20.20
C LYS A 49 -5.63 6.07 -19.48
N LYS A 50 -4.76 5.30 -20.16
CA LYS A 50 -3.45 4.94 -19.63
C LYS A 50 -2.68 6.22 -19.33
N HIS A 51 -2.36 6.45 -18.08
CA HIS A 51 -1.44 7.50 -17.70
C HIS A 51 -0.03 7.16 -18.22
N SER A 52 0.73 8.19 -18.57
CA SER A 52 2.11 7.99 -19.00
C SER A 52 2.97 7.51 -17.82
N LEU A 53 4.11 6.91 -18.14
CA LEU A 53 5.08 6.51 -17.12
C LEU A 53 5.58 7.72 -16.31
N GLU A 54 5.71 8.86 -16.97
CA GLU A 54 6.12 10.13 -16.36
C GLU A 54 5.09 10.59 -15.32
N HIS A 55 3.80 10.49 -15.64
CA HIS A 55 2.73 10.81 -14.68
C HIS A 55 2.81 9.91 -13.44
N THR A 56 3.00 8.60 -13.64
CA THR A 56 3.15 7.66 -12.52
C THR A 56 4.40 7.96 -11.67
N LYS A 57 5.52 8.32 -12.29
CA LYS A 57 6.74 8.71 -11.58
C LYS A 57 6.53 9.99 -10.75
N GLU A 58 5.87 11.00 -11.32
CA GLU A 58 5.58 12.24 -10.61
C GLU A 58 4.64 12.00 -9.42
N PHE A 59 3.61 11.19 -9.60
CA PHE A 59 2.73 10.77 -8.53
C PHE A 59 3.49 10.10 -7.38
N LEU A 60 4.34 9.11 -7.69
CA LEU A 60 5.18 8.45 -6.68
C LEU A 60 6.14 9.42 -6.00
N ARG A 61 6.69 10.39 -6.74
CA ARG A 61 7.55 11.43 -6.18
C ARG A 61 6.81 12.30 -5.16
N ARG A 62 5.57 12.70 -5.46
CA ARG A 62 4.72 13.46 -4.53
C ARG A 62 4.42 12.68 -3.25
N LEU A 63 4.26 11.36 -3.35
CA LEU A 63 4.11 10.46 -2.21
C LEU A 63 5.43 10.16 -1.46
N GLY A 64 6.54 10.83 -1.80
CA GLY A 64 7.83 10.59 -1.17
C GLY A 64 8.52 9.29 -1.58
N ASN A 65 8.15 8.70 -2.72
CA ASN A 65 8.71 7.43 -3.24
C ASN A 65 8.68 6.29 -2.21
N PRO A 66 7.53 5.88 -1.68
CA PRO A 66 7.43 4.95 -0.55
C PRO A 66 8.03 3.57 -0.82
N ALA A 67 8.27 3.23 -2.08
CA ALA A 67 8.82 1.94 -2.49
C ALA A 67 10.33 1.97 -2.79
N PHE A 68 11.00 3.13 -2.72
CA PHE A 68 12.38 3.32 -3.21
C PHE A 68 13.38 2.35 -2.56
N ASP A 69 13.28 2.15 -1.24
CA ASP A 69 14.18 1.27 -0.48
C ASP A 69 13.58 -0.11 -0.18
N ARG A 70 12.48 -0.48 -0.84
CA ARG A 70 11.78 -1.74 -0.58
C ARG A 70 12.20 -2.81 -1.57
N LYS A 71 12.36 -4.05 -1.08
CA LYS A 71 12.51 -5.22 -1.95
C LYS A 71 11.13 -5.62 -2.43
N ILE A 72 10.91 -5.56 -3.73
CA ILE A 72 9.62 -5.88 -4.36
C ILE A 72 9.76 -7.17 -5.17
N ILE A 73 8.85 -8.11 -4.94
CA ILE A 73 8.72 -9.33 -5.74
C ILE A 73 7.42 -9.21 -6.55
N HIS A 74 7.55 -9.12 -7.86
CA HIS A 74 6.40 -9.07 -8.77
C HIS A 74 6.17 -10.46 -9.37
N VAL A 75 4.94 -11.00 -9.20
CA VAL A 75 4.54 -12.29 -9.74
C VAL A 75 3.54 -12.08 -10.86
N ALA A 76 3.93 -12.46 -12.07
CA ALA A 76 3.09 -12.41 -13.27
C ALA A 76 2.80 -13.82 -13.80
N GLY A 77 1.71 -13.97 -14.53
CA GLY A 77 1.31 -15.25 -15.13
C GLY A 77 -0.19 -15.36 -15.31
N THR A 78 -0.65 -16.40 -15.98
CA THR A 78 -2.08 -16.64 -16.22
C THR A 78 -2.74 -17.23 -14.97
N ASN A 79 -2.20 -18.31 -14.43
CA ASN A 79 -2.74 -19.02 -13.27
C ASN A 79 -1.71 -19.08 -12.13
N GLY A 80 -2.18 -19.35 -10.91
CA GLY A 80 -1.33 -19.62 -9.75
C GLY A 80 -0.61 -18.42 -9.12
N LYS A 81 -0.77 -17.19 -9.65
CA LYS A 81 -0.12 -15.99 -9.11
C LYS A 81 -0.35 -15.82 -7.61
N GLY A 82 -1.63 -15.86 -7.20
CA GLY A 82 -1.99 -15.71 -5.79
C GLY A 82 -1.40 -16.80 -4.89
N SER A 83 -1.38 -18.04 -5.36
CA SER A 83 -0.80 -19.16 -4.61
C SER A 83 0.71 -19.00 -4.43
N VAL A 84 1.43 -18.63 -5.50
CA VAL A 84 2.88 -18.37 -5.42
C VAL A 84 3.18 -17.23 -4.45
N CYS A 85 2.43 -16.13 -4.55
CA CYS A 85 2.58 -15.01 -3.60
C CYS A 85 2.29 -15.43 -2.15
N ALA A 86 1.26 -16.24 -1.91
CA ALA A 86 0.94 -16.72 -0.57
C ALA A 86 2.06 -17.61 0.01
N TYR A 87 2.65 -18.50 -0.78
CA TYR A 87 3.81 -19.29 -0.36
C TYR A 87 5.02 -18.40 -0.05
N LEU A 88 5.34 -17.46 -0.93
CA LEU A 88 6.45 -16.52 -0.69
C LEU A 88 6.24 -15.71 0.59
N GLN A 89 5.02 -15.21 0.81
CA GLN A 89 4.68 -14.50 2.04
C GLN A 89 4.90 -15.38 3.27
N ALA A 90 4.38 -16.63 3.25
CA ALA A 90 4.51 -17.55 4.37
C ALA A 90 5.99 -17.83 4.71
N LEU A 91 6.81 -18.12 3.70
CA LEU A 91 8.24 -18.39 3.86
C LEU A 91 8.98 -17.18 4.45
N LEU A 92 8.77 -16.00 3.87
CA LEU A 92 9.45 -14.77 4.32
C LEU A 92 9.02 -14.38 5.74
N THR A 93 7.73 -14.58 6.08
CA THR A 93 7.23 -14.32 7.43
C THR A 93 7.82 -15.32 8.43
N ALA A 94 7.98 -16.59 8.05
CA ALA A 94 8.63 -17.62 8.88
C ALA A 94 10.12 -17.29 9.14
N GLU A 95 10.79 -16.62 8.20
CA GLU A 95 12.14 -16.07 8.38
C GLU A 95 12.19 -14.77 9.21
N GLY A 96 11.08 -14.34 9.80
CA GLY A 96 11.00 -13.13 10.61
C GLY A 96 11.00 -11.83 9.79
N LYS A 97 10.73 -11.87 8.48
CA LYS A 97 10.64 -10.67 7.65
C LYS A 97 9.28 -10.02 7.78
N ASN A 98 9.25 -8.68 7.77
CA ASN A 98 8.02 -7.93 7.59
C ASN A 98 7.63 -7.93 6.11
N VAL A 99 6.47 -8.49 5.79
CA VAL A 99 6.01 -8.68 4.42
C VAL A 99 4.72 -7.91 4.18
N GLY A 100 4.78 -6.94 3.27
CA GLY A 100 3.59 -6.37 2.63
C GLY A 100 3.15 -7.28 1.49
N PHE A 101 1.86 -7.53 1.37
CA PHE A 101 1.28 -8.41 0.38
C PHE A 101 0.11 -7.73 -0.33
N PHE A 102 0.14 -7.70 -1.66
CA PHE A 102 -0.94 -7.13 -2.45
C PHE A 102 -1.47 -8.15 -3.44
N THR A 103 -2.80 -8.32 -3.46
CA THR A 103 -3.51 -9.20 -4.40
C THR A 103 -4.75 -8.55 -4.96
N SER A 104 -5.22 -9.06 -6.12
CA SER A 104 -6.51 -8.72 -6.71
C SER A 104 -7.09 -9.91 -7.46
N PRO A 105 -8.42 -10.03 -7.51
CA PRO A 105 -9.43 -9.21 -6.84
C PRO A 105 -9.57 -9.55 -5.34
N HIS A 106 -10.46 -8.85 -4.62
CA HIS A 106 -10.96 -9.24 -3.31
C HIS A 106 -12.27 -10.04 -3.46
N LEU A 107 -12.68 -10.73 -2.41
CA LEU A 107 -13.93 -11.49 -2.37
C LEU A 107 -15.03 -10.74 -1.61
N VAL A 108 -14.72 -10.17 -0.46
CA VAL A 108 -15.69 -9.50 0.42
C VAL A 108 -15.31 -8.03 0.61
N SER A 109 -14.06 -7.74 0.97
CA SER A 109 -13.60 -6.42 1.38
C SER A 109 -12.34 -6.01 0.63
N VAL A 110 -12.22 -4.72 0.29
CA VAL A 110 -11.03 -4.17 -0.39
C VAL A 110 -9.77 -4.34 0.45
N ASN A 111 -9.87 -4.40 1.78
CA ASN A 111 -8.76 -4.62 2.70
C ASN A 111 -8.06 -5.97 2.51
N GLU A 112 -8.78 -6.98 1.98
CA GLU A 112 -8.18 -8.28 1.64
C GLU A 112 -7.02 -8.15 0.64
N ARG A 113 -7.04 -7.10 -0.18
CA ARG A 113 -6.00 -6.86 -1.18
C ARG A 113 -4.68 -6.43 -0.57
N ILE A 114 -4.71 -5.84 0.61
CA ILE A 114 -3.54 -5.26 1.26
C ILE A 114 -3.37 -5.94 2.62
N ARG A 115 -2.31 -6.72 2.76
CA ARG A 115 -2.02 -7.46 3.99
C ARG A 115 -0.62 -7.15 4.48
N ARG A 116 -0.46 -7.15 5.79
CA ARG A 116 0.84 -7.11 6.46
C ARG A 116 1.00 -8.39 7.28
N ASN A 117 2.04 -9.17 7.00
CA ASN A 117 2.30 -10.44 7.68
C ASN A 117 1.05 -11.36 7.70
N ASN A 118 0.39 -11.48 6.57
CA ASN A 118 -0.84 -12.25 6.34
C ASN A 118 -2.11 -11.73 7.03
N VAL A 119 -2.06 -10.58 7.69
CA VAL A 119 -3.23 -9.92 8.28
C VAL A 119 -3.69 -8.80 7.35
N PRO A 120 -4.95 -8.77 6.91
CA PRO A 120 -5.50 -7.62 6.19
C PRO A 120 -5.33 -6.34 7.01
N ILE A 121 -5.09 -5.22 6.35
CA ILE A 121 -5.09 -3.92 7.04
C ILE A 121 -6.50 -3.63 7.57
N ASP A 122 -6.57 -2.96 8.72
CA ASP A 122 -7.85 -2.53 9.25
C ASP A 122 -8.41 -1.29 8.53
N ASP A 123 -9.70 -1.00 8.74
CA ASP A 123 -10.42 0.07 8.05
C ASP A 123 -9.80 1.44 8.35
N ARG A 124 -9.30 1.65 9.56
CA ARG A 124 -8.68 2.92 9.98
C ARG A 124 -7.36 3.15 9.23
N VAL A 125 -6.49 2.14 9.17
CA VAL A 125 -5.22 2.22 8.43
C VAL A 125 -5.51 2.42 6.94
N PHE A 126 -6.50 1.71 6.40
CA PHE A 126 -6.92 1.88 5.01
C PHE A 126 -7.34 3.32 4.74
N LEU A 127 -8.24 3.88 5.56
CA LEU A 127 -8.74 5.25 5.40
C LEU A 127 -7.61 6.29 5.52
N THR A 128 -6.72 6.15 6.50
CA THR A 128 -5.56 7.04 6.66
C THR A 128 -4.71 7.09 5.40
N VAL A 129 -4.27 5.93 4.92
CA VAL A 129 -3.43 5.85 3.70
C VAL A 129 -4.18 6.32 2.46
N PHE A 130 -5.48 5.98 2.37
CA PHE A 130 -6.32 6.43 1.26
C PHE A 130 -6.40 7.96 1.20
N THR A 131 -6.62 8.61 2.34
CA THR A 131 -6.66 10.07 2.46
C THR A 131 -5.33 10.72 2.06
N GLU A 132 -4.19 10.18 2.53
CA GLU A 132 -2.86 10.66 2.14
C GLU A 132 -2.63 10.56 0.63
N VAL A 133 -3.05 9.45 0.02
CA VAL A 133 -2.94 9.24 -1.42
C VAL A 133 -3.83 10.21 -2.18
N LEU A 134 -5.09 10.39 -1.73
CA LEU A 134 -6.05 11.28 -2.39
C LEU A 134 -5.60 12.73 -2.37
N ALA A 135 -4.93 13.18 -1.30
CA ALA A 135 -4.42 14.54 -1.17
C ALA A 135 -3.32 14.92 -2.20
N VAL A 136 -2.73 13.95 -2.90
CA VAL A 136 -1.67 14.18 -3.90
C VAL A 136 -2.09 13.85 -5.34
N VAL A 137 -3.31 13.34 -5.53
CA VAL A 137 -3.89 13.09 -6.86
C VAL A 137 -4.41 14.37 -7.47
#